data_f70d382a91241af0c91a34ce93d1b48e
#
_entry.id   f70d382a91241af0c91a34ce93d1b48e
#
_cell.length_a   1.000
_cell.length_b   1.000
_cell.length_c   1.000
_cell.angle_alpha   90.00
_cell.angle_beta   90.00
_cell.angle_gamma   90.00
#
_symmetry.space_group_name_H-M   'P 1'
#
loop_
_entity.id
_entity.type
_entity.pdbx_description
1 polymer ?
#
loop_
_entity_poly.entity_id
_entity_poly.type
_entity_poly.pdbx_seq_one_letter_code
_entity_poly.pdbx_strand_id
1 'polypeptide(L)'
;MELYKLTGGELHRLMKEKKVSAVEVTEDTFARIAKVENGIGAFITATPEEAMKAAQAVDKKIAAGEELHPLAGIPTGIKDNICTKDIKTTCASKMLENFVPPYDATVITKLKAVDYVMTGKMNMDEFAMGSSCENSAFHITHNPHGLDKVPGGSSGGSAAAVAAGEAVLTLGSDTGGSIREPAAYCGIIGLKPTYGAVSRYGLVAFASSLDQIGPMGRSVEDVANLFYTISGQDPYDATSMPTNYPKTAEGLGYDLAGLRIGVPKEFYKHVDVAVGAAIWQVIRTLEARGAKVVNISLPSTEYGLSAYYIISSAEASSNLSRFDGVKYGFRAENYTDLNDMYEKTRSEGFGDEVKRRIMLGTFVLSSGYYDAYYKKAKLFQQKVRAEYDEAFKQCDVIVTPTAPTAAFKIGENVHDPLKMYASDICTITVNIAGLPALSLPIGMDHEMPVGMQLIGPHFSEEKLLGIAKEFETLRGGLCKVATVV
;
A
#
# COMPACT_ATOMS: atom_id res chain seq x y z
N MET A 1 3.10 7.30 -29.37
CA MET A 1 2.75 8.00 -28.10
C MET A 1 3.18 7.06 -26.99
N GLU A 2 3.78 7.55 -25.93
CA GLU A 2 4.18 6.69 -24.80
C GLU A 2 2.98 6.54 -23.86
N LEU A 3 2.13 5.53 -24.13
CA LEU A 3 0.85 5.34 -23.44
C LEU A 3 1.05 5.03 -21.94
N TYR A 4 2.14 4.35 -21.57
CA TYR A 4 2.50 4.07 -20.18
C TYR A 4 2.71 5.34 -19.30
N LYS A 5 2.89 6.52 -19.91
CA LYS A 5 3.01 7.80 -19.19
C LYS A 5 1.66 8.41 -18.83
N LEU A 6 0.60 7.99 -19.49
CA LEU A 6 -0.75 8.55 -19.28
C LEU A 6 -1.37 8.01 -17.99
N THR A 7 -2.30 8.80 -17.44
CA THR A 7 -3.17 8.38 -16.32
C THR A 7 -4.26 7.43 -16.81
N GLY A 8 -4.90 6.70 -15.91
CA GLY A 8 -6.03 5.82 -16.24
C GLY A 8 -7.19 6.59 -16.88
N GLY A 9 -7.51 7.78 -16.33
CA GLY A 9 -8.55 8.64 -16.90
C GLY A 9 -8.23 9.13 -18.31
N GLU A 10 -6.96 9.46 -18.61
CA GLU A 10 -6.53 9.83 -19.98
C GLU A 10 -6.63 8.65 -20.93
N LEU A 11 -6.18 7.46 -20.52
CA LEU A 11 -6.29 6.23 -21.31
C LEU A 11 -7.74 5.85 -21.57
N HIS A 12 -8.59 5.89 -20.53
CA HIS A 12 -10.02 5.62 -20.67
C HIS A 12 -10.68 6.54 -21.69
N ARG A 13 -10.39 7.84 -21.63
CA ARG A 13 -10.90 8.81 -22.61
C ARG A 13 -10.46 8.47 -24.03
N LEU A 14 -9.17 8.17 -24.25
CA LEU A 14 -8.65 7.81 -25.56
C LEU A 14 -9.28 6.52 -26.10
N MET A 15 -9.50 5.51 -25.26
CA MET A 15 -10.20 4.27 -25.62
C MET A 15 -11.67 4.55 -26.00
N LYS A 16 -12.38 5.36 -25.21
CA LYS A 16 -13.77 5.77 -25.48
C LYS A 16 -13.88 6.54 -26.81
N GLU A 17 -12.91 7.38 -27.11
CA GLU A 17 -12.82 8.11 -28.39
C GLU A 17 -12.31 7.23 -29.55
N LYS A 18 -12.02 5.94 -29.31
CA LYS A 18 -11.46 4.98 -30.30
C LYS A 18 -10.14 5.45 -30.93
N LYS A 19 -9.36 6.25 -30.17
CA LYS A 19 -8.02 6.74 -30.62
C LYS A 19 -6.91 5.76 -30.28
N VAL A 20 -7.12 4.93 -29.25
CA VAL A 20 -6.28 3.81 -28.87
C VAL A 20 -7.16 2.64 -28.46
N SER A 21 -6.65 1.42 -28.57
CA SER A 21 -7.28 0.19 -28.10
C SER A 21 -6.71 -0.23 -26.73
N ALA A 22 -7.43 -1.07 -25.97
CA ALA A 22 -6.91 -1.66 -24.75
C ALA A 22 -5.72 -2.59 -25.05
N VAL A 23 -5.69 -3.24 -26.22
CA VAL A 23 -4.56 -4.03 -26.69
C VAL A 23 -3.32 -3.16 -26.84
N GLU A 24 -3.40 -2.01 -27.55
CA GLU A 24 -2.26 -1.09 -27.72
C GLU A 24 -1.73 -0.55 -26.38
N VAL A 25 -2.62 -0.24 -25.43
CA VAL A 25 -2.23 0.18 -24.05
C VAL A 25 -1.47 -0.94 -23.35
N THR A 26 -1.96 -2.18 -23.48
CA THR A 26 -1.34 -3.36 -22.85
C THR A 26 0.02 -3.66 -23.48
N GLU A 27 0.15 -3.62 -24.79
CA GLU A 27 1.40 -3.82 -25.52
C GLU A 27 2.45 -2.76 -25.12
N ASP A 28 2.08 -1.47 -25.06
CA ASP A 28 2.98 -0.39 -24.66
C ASP A 28 3.45 -0.58 -23.20
N THR A 29 2.55 -1.00 -22.31
CA THR A 29 2.89 -1.31 -20.91
C THR A 29 3.90 -2.46 -20.83
N PHE A 30 3.67 -3.59 -21.53
CA PHE A 30 4.62 -4.71 -21.49
C PHE A 30 5.93 -4.41 -22.22
N ALA A 31 5.93 -3.55 -23.25
CA ALA A 31 7.16 -3.04 -23.84
C ALA A 31 7.96 -2.19 -22.84
N ARG A 32 7.28 -1.40 -21.99
CA ARG A 32 7.93 -0.66 -20.91
C ARG A 32 8.49 -1.60 -19.85
N ILE A 33 7.74 -2.62 -19.41
CA ILE A 33 8.21 -3.65 -18.46
C ILE A 33 9.49 -4.32 -19.03
N ALA A 34 9.46 -4.79 -20.25
CA ALA A 34 10.62 -5.43 -20.87
C ALA A 34 11.87 -4.53 -20.93
N LYS A 35 11.67 -3.21 -20.95
CA LYS A 35 12.78 -2.24 -20.99
C LYS A 35 13.42 -1.97 -19.63
N VAL A 36 12.63 -1.96 -18.54
CA VAL A 36 13.12 -1.41 -17.26
C VAL A 36 13.09 -2.40 -16.10
N GLU A 37 12.30 -3.47 -16.16
CA GLU A 37 12.06 -4.40 -15.05
C GLU A 37 13.34 -5.08 -14.54
N ASN A 38 14.29 -5.39 -15.45
CA ASN A 38 15.59 -5.96 -15.03
C ASN A 38 16.37 -5.07 -14.06
N GLY A 39 16.15 -3.75 -14.09
CA GLY A 39 16.77 -2.81 -13.15
C GLY A 39 15.91 -2.49 -11.94
N ILE A 40 14.60 -2.72 -12.01
CA ILE A 40 13.63 -2.37 -10.97
C ILE A 40 13.31 -3.58 -10.07
N GLY A 41 12.98 -4.74 -10.65
CA GLY A 41 12.55 -5.92 -9.89
C GLY A 41 11.21 -5.70 -9.18
N ALA A 42 10.23 -5.13 -9.87
CA ALA A 42 8.91 -4.85 -9.29
C ALA A 42 7.98 -6.06 -9.30
N PHE A 43 8.21 -7.05 -10.19
CA PHE A 43 7.36 -8.21 -10.37
C PHE A 43 7.97 -9.49 -9.81
N ILE A 44 7.16 -10.31 -9.16
CA ILE A 44 7.47 -11.74 -8.91
C ILE A 44 6.95 -12.57 -10.09
N THR A 45 5.76 -12.26 -10.59
CA THR A 45 5.12 -12.97 -11.70
C THR A 45 4.45 -11.96 -12.63
N ALA A 46 4.92 -11.82 -13.86
CA ALA A 46 4.22 -11.07 -14.90
C ALA A 46 3.16 -11.96 -15.58
N THR A 47 2.05 -11.34 -16.05
CA THR A 47 0.90 -12.07 -16.63
C THR A 47 0.52 -11.54 -18.03
N PRO A 48 1.44 -11.57 -19.02
CA PRO A 48 1.21 -10.96 -20.33
C PRO A 48 0.07 -11.62 -21.13
N GLU A 49 -0.08 -12.94 -21.02
CA GLU A 49 -1.13 -13.68 -21.75
C GLU A 49 -2.52 -13.36 -21.22
N GLU A 50 -2.69 -13.36 -19.90
CA GLU A 50 -3.94 -13.01 -19.23
C GLU A 50 -4.31 -11.53 -19.50
N ALA A 51 -3.32 -10.65 -19.42
CA ALA A 51 -3.47 -9.23 -19.71
C ALA A 51 -3.98 -9.01 -21.13
N MET A 52 -3.35 -9.66 -22.11
CA MET A 52 -3.74 -9.55 -23.52
C MET A 52 -5.14 -10.08 -23.77
N LYS A 53 -5.53 -11.20 -23.16
CA LYS A 53 -6.91 -11.74 -23.27
C LYS A 53 -7.94 -10.76 -22.69
N ALA A 54 -7.65 -10.14 -21.53
CA ALA A 54 -8.51 -9.14 -20.93
C ALA A 54 -8.64 -7.89 -21.83
N ALA A 55 -7.54 -7.37 -22.35
CA ALA A 55 -7.52 -6.23 -23.25
C ALA A 55 -8.35 -6.47 -24.54
N GLN A 56 -8.19 -7.64 -25.16
CA GLN A 56 -9.00 -8.03 -26.33
C GLN A 56 -10.50 -8.12 -26.01
N ALA A 57 -10.86 -8.51 -24.80
CA ALA A 57 -12.27 -8.53 -24.37
C ALA A 57 -12.83 -7.10 -24.24
N VAL A 58 -12.03 -6.17 -23.69
CA VAL A 58 -12.38 -4.74 -23.62
C VAL A 58 -12.57 -4.15 -25.01
N ASP A 59 -11.65 -4.41 -25.96
CA ASP A 59 -11.76 -3.90 -27.32
C ASP A 59 -13.01 -4.38 -28.06
N LYS A 60 -13.48 -5.62 -27.79
CA LYS A 60 -14.76 -6.09 -28.30
C LYS A 60 -15.95 -5.29 -27.74
N LYS A 61 -15.92 -4.93 -26.45
CA LYS A 61 -16.95 -4.07 -25.84
C LYS A 61 -16.94 -2.65 -26.43
N ILE A 62 -15.73 -2.07 -26.64
CA ILE A 62 -15.57 -0.78 -27.33
C ILE A 62 -16.17 -0.82 -28.74
N ALA A 63 -15.89 -1.90 -29.49
CA ALA A 63 -16.43 -2.06 -30.85
C ALA A 63 -17.96 -2.18 -30.84
N ALA A 64 -18.53 -2.88 -29.87
CA ALA A 64 -19.98 -3.03 -29.66
C ALA A 64 -20.65 -1.74 -29.18
N GLY A 65 -19.91 -0.73 -28.76
CA GLY A 65 -20.45 0.53 -28.23
C GLY A 65 -20.99 0.43 -26.80
N GLU A 66 -20.51 -0.57 -26.02
CA GLU A 66 -20.87 -0.73 -24.62
C GLU A 66 -20.26 0.40 -23.77
N GLU A 67 -20.95 0.77 -22.70
CA GLU A 67 -20.40 1.72 -21.73
C GLU A 67 -19.29 1.04 -20.90
N LEU A 68 -18.15 1.70 -20.83
CA LEU A 68 -16.98 1.18 -20.11
C LEU A 68 -16.87 1.79 -18.71
N HIS A 69 -16.56 0.96 -17.74
CA HIS A 69 -16.11 1.46 -16.44
C HIS A 69 -14.76 2.18 -16.56
N PRO A 70 -14.47 3.25 -15.76
CA PRO A 70 -13.19 3.99 -15.83
C PRO A 70 -11.92 3.13 -15.70
N LEU A 71 -12.02 1.94 -15.08
CA LEU A 71 -10.90 0.99 -14.95
C LEU A 71 -10.84 -0.06 -16.06
N ALA A 72 -11.81 -0.11 -16.97
CA ALA A 72 -11.82 -1.10 -18.05
C ALA A 72 -10.61 -0.89 -18.97
N GLY A 73 -9.84 -1.94 -19.20
CA GLY A 73 -8.63 -1.90 -20.03
C GLY A 73 -7.42 -1.23 -19.36
N ILE A 74 -7.49 -0.84 -18.09
CA ILE A 74 -6.39 -0.15 -17.39
C ILE A 74 -5.40 -1.16 -16.80
N PRO A 75 -4.10 -1.08 -17.16
CA PRO A 75 -3.03 -1.93 -16.63
C PRO A 75 -2.86 -1.75 -15.12
N THR A 76 -3.12 -2.82 -14.36
CA THR A 76 -3.15 -2.80 -12.89
C THR A 76 -2.35 -3.96 -12.31
N GLY A 77 -1.40 -3.65 -11.44
CA GLY A 77 -0.59 -4.65 -10.73
C GLY A 77 -1.21 -5.02 -9.38
N ILE A 78 -0.95 -6.25 -8.93
CA ILE A 78 -1.54 -6.81 -7.71
C ILE A 78 -0.42 -7.25 -6.76
N LYS A 79 -0.36 -6.71 -5.53
CA LYS A 79 0.62 -7.15 -4.52
C LYS A 79 0.53 -8.64 -4.29
N ASP A 80 1.67 -9.33 -4.14
CA ASP A 80 1.75 -10.78 -4.15
C ASP A 80 1.24 -11.50 -2.89
N ASN A 81 0.62 -10.78 -1.97
CA ASN A 81 -0.15 -11.35 -0.86
C ASN A 81 -1.68 -11.34 -1.08
N ILE A 82 -2.16 -10.88 -2.24
CA ILE A 82 -3.57 -10.88 -2.61
C ILE A 82 -3.84 -12.07 -3.51
N CYS A 83 -4.62 -13.05 -3.03
CA CYS A 83 -4.96 -14.27 -3.75
C CYS A 83 -5.63 -13.96 -5.08
N THR A 84 -5.03 -14.49 -6.15
CA THR A 84 -5.55 -14.39 -7.52
C THR A 84 -5.67 -15.79 -8.08
N LYS A 85 -6.89 -16.22 -8.39
CA LYS A 85 -7.17 -17.57 -8.85
C LYS A 85 -6.30 -17.95 -10.06
N ASP A 86 -5.73 -19.16 -10.02
CA ASP A 86 -4.88 -19.77 -11.04
C ASP A 86 -3.55 -19.03 -11.31
N ILE A 87 -3.20 -18.03 -10.50
CA ILE A 87 -1.94 -17.27 -10.60
C ILE A 87 -1.17 -17.38 -9.30
N LYS A 88 0.13 -17.69 -9.35
CA LYS A 88 0.98 -17.79 -8.17
C LYS A 88 0.79 -16.61 -7.23
N THR A 89 0.70 -16.89 -5.93
CA THR A 89 0.60 -15.90 -4.86
C THR A 89 1.53 -16.34 -3.73
N THR A 90 2.73 -15.77 -3.70
CA THR A 90 3.85 -16.30 -2.90
C THR A 90 4.11 -15.53 -1.61
N CYS A 91 3.53 -14.34 -1.45
CA CYS A 91 3.88 -13.40 -0.37
C CYS A 91 5.38 -13.10 -0.30
N ALA A 92 6.08 -13.16 -1.43
CA ALA A 92 7.53 -13.02 -1.53
C ALA A 92 8.31 -13.99 -0.60
N SER A 93 7.74 -15.17 -0.32
CA SER A 93 8.28 -16.18 0.60
C SER A 93 8.51 -17.52 -0.09
N LYS A 94 9.62 -18.17 0.25
CA LYS A 94 9.87 -19.57 -0.10
C LYS A 94 8.76 -20.50 0.42
N MET A 95 8.13 -20.12 1.54
CA MET A 95 7.02 -20.86 2.14
C MET A 95 5.85 -21.07 1.17
N LEU A 96 5.57 -20.13 0.29
CA LEU A 96 4.47 -20.16 -0.69
C LEU A 96 4.94 -20.08 -2.15
N GLU A 97 6.20 -20.32 -2.45
CA GLU A 97 6.77 -20.15 -3.81
C GLU A 97 6.01 -20.89 -4.92
N ASN A 98 5.34 -22.00 -4.58
CA ASN A 98 4.58 -22.82 -5.51
C ASN A 98 3.07 -22.75 -5.28
N PHE A 99 2.59 -21.85 -4.42
CA PHE A 99 1.18 -21.75 -4.11
C PHE A 99 0.41 -21.05 -5.21
N VAL A 100 -0.61 -21.74 -5.75
CA VAL A 100 -1.57 -21.20 -6.72
C VAL A 100 -2.96 -21.22 -6.06
N PRO A 101 -3.55 -20.07 -5.76
CA PRO A 101 -4.87 -20.01 -5.12
C PRO A 101 -5.96 -20.59 -6.00
N PRO A 102 -6.89 -21.42 -5.44
CA PRO A 102 -8.06 -21.93 -6.17
C PRO A 102 -9.22 -20.92 -6.24
N TYR A 103 -9.06 -19.72 -5.67
CA TYR A 103 -10.07 -18.68 -5.58
C TYR A 103 -9.45 -17.27 -5.70
N ASP A 104 -10.29 -16.30 -6.04
CA ASP A 104 -9.93 -14.89 -6.04
C ASP A 104 -10.21 -14.23 -4.68
N ALA A 105 -9.38 -13.28 -4.27
CA ALA A 105 -9.74 -12.32 -3.25
C ALA A 105 -10.94 -11.48 -3.71
N THR A 106 -11.76 -11.00 -2.78
CA THR A 106 -12.93 -10.17 -3.11
C THR A 106 -12.58 -8.96 -3.97
N VAL A 107 -11.45 -8.30 -3.69
CA VAL A 107 -10.98 -7.16 -4.50
C VAL A 107 -10.69 -7.57 -5.95
N ILE A 108 -10.15 -8.76 -6.17
CA ILE A 108 -9.90 -9.29 -7.52
C ILE A 108 -11.20 -9.61 -8.25
N THR A 109 -12.18 -10.22 -7.56
CA THR A 109 -13.51 -10.46 -8.12
C THR A 109 -14.18 -9.15 -8.58
N LYS A 110 -14.07 -8.08 -7.75
CA LYS A 110 -14.60 -6.76 -8.09
C LYS A 110 -13.88 -6.13 -9.27
N LEU A 111 -12.56 -6.26 -9.35
CA LEU A 111 -11.78 -5.75 -10.48
C LEU A 111 -12.08 -6.49 -11.79
N LYS A 112 -12.22 -7.82 -11.74
CA LYS A 112 -12.65 -8.62 -12.90
C LYS A 112 -14.04 -8.19 -13.43
N ALA A 113 -14.94 -7.80 -12.53
CA ALA A 113 -16.28 -7.33 -12.91
C ALA A 113 -16.26 -5.99 -13.67
N VAL A 114 -15.19 -5.23 -13.61
CA VAL A 114 -15.00 -3.95 -14.31
C VAL A 114 -13.95 -4.03 -15.43
N ASP A 115 -13.57 -5.24 -15.83
CA ASP A 115 -12.70 -5.53 -16.97
C ASP A 115 -11.30 -4.88 -16.88
N TYR A 116 -10.70 -4.87 -15.67
CA TYR A 116 -9.32 -4.40 -15.51
C TYR A 116 -8.32 -5.30 -16.26
N VAL A 117 -7.14 -4.79 -16.56
CA VAL A 117 -6.05 -5.57 -17.16
C VAL A 117 -4.98 -5.83 -16.11
N MET A 118 -4.77 -7.09 -15.73
CA MET A 118 -3.75 -7.44 -14.74
C MET A 118 -2.37 -7.54 -15.38
N THR A 119 -1.39 -6.73 -14.91
CA THR A 119 -0.01 -6.80 -15.40
C THR A 119 0.81 -7.89 -14.71
N GLY A 120 0.49 -8.21 -13.45
CA GLY A 120 1.18 -9.26 -12.71
C GLY A 120 1.08 -9.13 -11.20
N LYS A 121 1.87 -9.96 -10.53
CA LYS A 121 2.03 -10.02 -9.06
C LYS A 121 3.28 -9.25 -8.65
N MET A 122 3.08 -8.24 -7.79
CA MET A 122 4.11 -7.29 -7.40
C MET A 122 4.95 -7.80 -6.23
N ASN A 123 6.28 -7.62 -6.34
CA ASN A 123 7.21 -7.95 -5.27
C ASN A 123 6.90 -7.15 -3.98
N MET A 124 7.34 -7.68 -2.85
CA MET A 124 7.02 -7.16 -1.53
C MET A 124 8.03 -7.67 -0.49
N ASP A 125 8.06 -7.09 0.71
CA ASP A 125 8.70 -7.75 1.84
C ASP A 125 7.95 -9.03 2.22
N GLU A 126 8.68 -10.07 2.60
CA GLU A 126 8.13 -11.39 2.91
C GLU A 126 6.97 -11.31 3.91
N PHE A 127 5.80 -11.88 3.57
CA PHE A 127 4.55 -11.82 4.35
C PHE A 127 4.17 -10.41 4.82
N ALA A 128 4.51 -9.39 4.04
CA ALA A 128 4.30 -7.97 4.35
C ALA A 128 5.05 -7.48 5.61
N MET A 129 6.14 -8.16 5.99
CA MET A 129 6.98 -7.84 7.15
C MET A 129 8.27 -7.15 6.73
N GLY A 130 8.24 -5.84 6.66
CA GLY A 130 9.36 -4.96 6.30
C GLY A 130 8.88 -3.60 5.83
N SER A 131 9.84 -2.69 5.68
CA SER A 131 9.59 -1.29 5.31
C SER A 131 10.50 -0.83 4.15
N SER A 132 11.16 -1.79 3.44
CA SER A 132 12.14 -1.45 2.40
C SER A 132 12.04 -2.29 1.13
N CYS A 133 11.28 -3.40 1.14
CA CYS A 133 11.22 -4.40 0.08
C CYS A 133 12.55 -5.13 -0.17
N GLU A 134 13.40 -5.23 0.88
CA GLU A 134 14.66 -5.99 0.86
C GLU A 134 14.50 -7.41 1.40
N ASN A 135 13.36 -7.74 2.05
CA ASN A 135 13.12 -9.05 2.69
C ASN A 135 12.43 -10.06 1.76
N SER A 136 12.35 -9.81 0.45
CA SER A 136 11.81 -10.79 -0.50
C SER A 136 12.74 -12.01 -0.62
N ALA A 137 12.16 -13.23 -0.66
CA ALA A 137 12.90 -14.45 -0.91
C ALA A 137 13.39 -14.61 -2.36
N PHE A 138 12.92 -13.76 -3.29
CA PHE A 138 13.23 -13.87 -4.71
C PHE A 138 14.28 -12.86 -5.17
N HIS A 139 14.04 -11.57 -4.97
CA HIS A 139 14.95 -10.49 -5.33
C HIS A 139 14.56 -9.18 -4.63
N ILE A 140 15.46 -8.22 -4.61
CA ILE A 140 15.23 -6.86 -4.08
C ILE A 140 14.53 -6.03 -5.15
N THR A 141 13.62 -5.15 -4.74
CA THR A 141 13.06 -4.12 -5.61
C THR A 141 13.83 -2.81 -5.42
N HIS A 142 14.12 -2.14 -6.52
CA HIS A 142 14.86 -0.89 -6.58
C HIS A 142 13.92 0.30 -6.78
N ASN A 143 14.27 1.46 -6.22
CA ASN A 143 13.49 2.67 -6.42
C ASN A 143 13.72 3.24 -7.83
N PRO A 144 12.68 3.51 -8.64
CA PRO A 144 12.83 4.06 -9.99
C PRO A 144 13.47 5.45 -10.08
N HIS A 145 13.48 6.21 -8.98
CA HIS A 145 14.14 7.52 -8.90
C HIS A 145 15.63 7.43 -8.57
N GLY A 146 16.10 6.28 -8.06
CA GLY A 146 17.50 6.01 -7.77
C GLY A 146 17.70 4.54 -7.50
N LEU A 147 18.30 3.80 -8.43
CA LEU A 147 18.41 2.34 -8.38
C LEU A 147 19.27 1.81 -7.21
N ASP A 148 20.02 2.66 -6.53
CA ASP A 148 20.73 2.33 -5.29
C ASP A 148 19.89 2.56 -4.02
N LYS A 149 18.62 2.97 -4.17
CA LYS A 149 17.69 3.31 -3.09
C LYS A 149 16.57 2.29 -2.95
N VAL A 150 16.03 2.19 -1.73
CA VAL A 150 14.87 1.36 -1.44
C VAL A 150 13.58 2.02 -1.98
N PRO A 151 12.61 1.23 -2.49
CA PRO A 151 11.30 1.75 -2.89
C PRO A 151 10.36 1.99 -1.70
N GLY A 152 10.79 1.63 -0.47
CA GLY A 152 9.94 1.47 0.69
C GLY A 152 9.20 0.13 0.69
N GLY A 153 8.51 -0.18 1.79
CA GLY A 153 7.85 -1.46 1.97
C GLY A 153 6.63 -1.40 2.92
N SER A 154 5.92 -2.49 2.96
CA SER A 154 6.14 -3.76 2.24
C SER A 154 5.59 -3.81 0.82
N SER A 155 4.86 -2.79 0.29
CA SER A 155 4.35 -2.76 -1.08
C SER A 155 5.32 -2.08 -2.06
N GLY A 156 6.64 -2.37 -1.92
CA GLY A 156 7.68 -1.71 -2.71
C GLY A 156 7.56 -1.98 -4.22
N GLY A 157 7.32 -3.22 -4.62
CA GLY A 157 7.08 -3.57 -6.03
C GLY A 157 5.85 -2.87 -6.60
N SER A 158 4.76 -2.78 -5.82
CA SER A 158 3.55 -2.05 -6.24
C SER A 158 3.83 -0.57 -6.50
N ALA A 159 4.59 0.08 -5.62
CA ALA A 159 4.95 1.49 -5.77
C ALA A 159 5.94 1.72 -6.91
N ALA A 160 6.99 0.89 -7.00
CA ALA A 160 8.01 0.99 -8.03
C ALA A 160 7.42 0.79 -9.43
N ALA A 161 6.53 -0.20 -9.63
CA ALA A 161 5.87 -0.44 -10.90
C ALA A 161 5.09 0.78 -11.40
N VAL A 162 4.32 1.44 -10.52
CA VAL A 162 3.57 2.66 -10.86
C VAL A 162 4.52 3.81 -11.19
N ALA A 163 5.55 4.02 -10.38
CA ALA A 163 6.53 5.09 -10.60
C ALA A 163 7.35 4.88 -11.88
N ALA A 164 7.69 3.63 -12.23
CA ALA A 164 8.43 3.28 -13.43
C ALA A 164 7.56 3.28 -14.71
N GLY A 165 6.23 3.33 -14.58
CA GLY A 165 5.30 3.22 -15.72
C GLY A 165 5.06 1.78 -16.17
N GLU A 166 5.33 0.79 -15.34
CA GLU A 166 5.10 -0.64 -15.58
C GLU A 166 3.66 -1.08 -15.24
N ALA A 167 2.97 -0.23 -14.54
CA ALA A 167 1.53 -0.29 -14.30
C ALA A 167 0.98 1.14 -14.18
N VAL A 168 -0.29 1.34 -14.50
CA VAL A 168 -0.98 2.62 -14.30
C VAL A 168 -1.43 2.73 -12.84
N LEU A 169 -1.95 1.61 -12.32
CA LEU A 169 -2.46 1.44 -10.96
C LEU A 169 -1.91 0.17 -10.34
N THR A 170 -1.90 0.11 -9.02
CA THR A 170 -1.64 -1.13 -8.28
C THR A 170 -2.48 -1.23 -7.02
N LEU A 171 -2.70 -2.48 -6.56
CA LEU A 171 -3.15 -2.75 -5.19
C LEU A 171 -1.94 -3.06 -4.31
N GLY A 172 -1.89 -2.42 -3.15
CA GLY A 172 -1.00 -2.74 -2.04
C GLY A 172 -1.75 -3.25 -0.82
N SER A 173 -1.03 -3.53 0.25
CA SER A 173 -1.57 -3.77 1.59
C SER A 173 -0.79 -2.96 2.63
N ASP A 174 -1.48 -2.45 3.65
CA ASP A 174 -0.91 -1.57 4.67
C ASP A 174 -1.31 -2.07 6.06
N THR A 175 -0.31 -2.46 6.85
CA THR A 175 -0.46 -2.92 8.23
C THR A 175 0.11 -1.90 9.21
N GLY A 176 1.16 -1.20 8.82
CA GLY A 176 1.84 -0.18 9.62
C GLY A 176 2.30 1.04 8.81
N GLY A 177 2.07 1.07 7.49
CA GLY A 177 2.56 2.10 6.58
C GLY A 177 2.79 1.58 5.16
N SER A 178 2.59 0.28 4.94
CA SER A 178 3.11 -0.46 3.77
C SER A 178 2.43 -0.14 2.41
N ILE A 179 1.52 0.82 2.33
CA ILE A 179 1.07 1.50 1.10
C ILE A 179 1.66 2.91 1.07
N ARG A 180 1.55 3.63 2.19
CA ARG A 180 1.83 5.06 2.28
C ARG A 180 3.31 5.37 2.20
N GLU A 181 4.15 4.62 2.93
CA GLU A 181 5.60 4.80 2.91
C GLU A 181 6.19 4.53 1.51
N PRO A 182 5.95 3.37 0.85
CA PRO A 182 6.46 3.16 -0.49
C PRO A 182 5.87 4.15 -1.52
N ALA A 183 4.63 4.61 -1.34
CA ALA A 183 4.10 5.68 -2.16
C ALA A 183 4.88 6.99 -1.99
N ALA A 184 5.27 7.34 -0.76
CA ALA A 184 6.10 8.51 -0.48
C ALA A 184 7.50 8.40 -1.12
N TYR A 185 8.16 7.25 -0.95
CA TYR A 185 9.53 7.02 -1.46
C TYR A 185 9.60 6.92 -2.99
N CYS A 186 8.54 6.42 -3.62
CA CYS A 186 8.46 6.31 -5.08
C CYS A 186 7.75 7.51 -5.76
N GLY A 187 7.32 8.53 -5.00
CA GLY A 187 6.72 9.74 -5.55
C GLY A 187 5.36 9.53 -6.23
N ILE A 188 4.53 8.64 -5.69
CA ILE A 188 3.18 8.33 -6.17
C ILE A 188 2.14 8.57 -5.08
N ILE A 189 0.88 8.37 -5.41
CA ILE A 189 -0.26 8.49 -4.48
C ILE A 189 -0.59 7.10 -3.95
N GLY A 190 -0.77 6.98 -2.61
CA GLY A 190 -1.19 5.72 -1.98
C GLY A 190 -2.23 5.96 -0.90
N LEU A 191 -3.39 5.31 -1.02
CA LEU A 191 -4.48 5.38 -0.04
C LEU A 191 -4.52 4.12 0.81
N LYS A 192 -4.36 4.29 2.12
CA LYS A 192 -4.77 3.30 3.12
C LYS A 192 -6.20 3.62 3.57
N PRO A 193 -7.20 2.81 3.20
CA PRO A 193 -8.58 3.03 3.65
C PRO A 193 -8.76 2.84 5.15
N THR A 194 -9.91 3.25 5.67
CA THR A 194 -10.42 2.88 6.99
C THR A 194 -10.40 1.36 7.13
N TYR A 195 -9.98 0.85 8.29
CA TYR A 195 -10.05 -0.58 8.57
C TYR A 195 -11.48 -1.11 8.40
N GLY A 196 -11.64 -2.09 7.52
CA GLY A 196 -12.94 -2.66 7.15
C GLY A 196 -13.68 -1.95 6.00
N ALA A 197 -13.15 -0.86 5.43
CA ALA A 197 -13.76 -0.23 4.25
C ALA A 197 -13.60 -1.08 2.98
N VAL A 198 -12.55 -1.91 2.92
CA VAL A 198 -12.26 -2.87 1.86
C VAL A 198 -12.13 -4.26 2.47
N SER A 199 -12.76 -5.26 1.85
CA SER A 199 -12.68 -6.65 2.30
C SER A 199 -11.25 -7.17 2.30
N ARG A 200 -10.91 -7.96 3.33
CA ARG A 200 -9.63 -8.68 3.46
C ARG A 200 -9.76 -10.16 3.07
N TYR A 201 -10.93 -10.62 2.58
CA TYR A 201 -11.06 -11.98 2.10
C TYR A 201 -10.11 -12.23 0.92
N GLY A 202 -9.26 -13.24 1.07
CA GLY A 202 -8.20 -13.57 0.11
C GLY A 202 -6.91 -12.75 0.26
N LEU A 203 -6.80 -11.85 1.24
CA LEU A 203 -5.53 -11.29 1.66
C LEU A 203 -4.82 -12.27 2.60
N VAL A 204 -3.60 -12.66 2.28
CA VAL A 204 -2.79 -13.49 3.19
C VAL A 204 -2.41 -12.63 4.41
N ALA A 205 -2.84 -13.08 5.60
CA ALA A 205 -2.78 -12.29 6.81
C ALA A 205 -1.36 -12.12 7.37
N PHE A 206 -0.98 -10.88 7.66
CA PHE A 206 0.12 -10.54 8.56
C PHE A 206 -0.42 -10.28 9.97
N ALA A 207 -1.13 -9.17 10.19
CA ALA A 207 -1.75 -8.80 11.47
C ALA A 207 -3.24 -8.47 11.23
N SER A 208 -4.09 -9.44 11.50
CA SER A 208 -5.51 -9.43 11.11
C SER A 208 -6.31 -8.23 11.62
N SER A 209 -5.90 -7.62 12.75
CA SER A 209 -6.56 -6.42 13.30
C SER A 209 -6.05 -5.09 12.72
N LEU A 210 -5.06 -5.12 11.81
CA LEU A 210 -4.40 -3.94 11.26
C LEU A 210 -4.35 -3.94 9.73
N ASP A 211 -4.28 -5.11 9.09
CA ASP A 211 -4.12 -5.26 7.63
C ASP A 211 -5.26 -4.59 6.86
N GLN A 212 -4.92 -3.85 5.82
CA GLN A 212 -5.88 -3.24 4.92
C GLN A 212 -5.36 -3.21 3.48
N ILE A 213 -6.17 -3.60 2.49
CA ILE A 213 -5.87 -3.43 1.06
C ILE A 213 -6.21 -2.01 0.66
N GLY A 214 -5.38 -1.42 -0.21
CA GLY A 214 -5.67 -0.10 -0.77
C GLY A 214 -4.96 0.16 -2.10
N PRO A 215 -5.43 1.17 -2.85
CA PRO A 215 -4.94 1.54 -4.16
C PRO A 215 -3.70 2.43 -4.12
N MET A 216 -2.90 2.32 -5.18
CA MET A 216 -1.76 3.18 -5.47
C MET A 216 -1.80 3.59 -6.95
N GLY A 217 -1.41 4.83 -7.28
CA GLY A 217 -1.49 5.36 -8.64
C GLY A 217 -0.80 6.71 -8.79
N ARG A 218 -0.82 7.26 -10.03
CA ARG A 218 -0.21 8.56 -10.35
C ARG A 218 -1.18 9.73 -10.34
N SER A 219 -2.49 9.49 -10.35
CA SER A 219 -3.50 10.54 -10.23
C SER A 219 -4.48 10.25 -9.10
N VAL A 220 -4.99 11.31 -8.48
CA VAL A 220 -5.99 11.19 -7.40
C VAL A 220 -7.27 10.55 -7.93
N GLU A 221 -7.67 10.88 -9.17
CA GLU A 221 -8.87 10.34 -9.81
C GLU A 221 -8.77 8.82 -10.01
N ASP A 222 -7.62 8.33 -10.49
CA ASP A 222 -7.39 6.90 -10.70
C ASP A 222 -7.41 6.12 -9.37
N VAL A 223 -6.75 6.66 -8.33
CA VAL A 223 -6.75 6.09 -6.98
C VAL A 223 -8.16 6.05 -6.40
N ALA A 224 -8.97 7.10 -6.63
CA ALA A 224 -10.37 7.16 -6.20
C ALA A 224 -11.23 6.12 -6.92
N ASN A 225 -11.13 6.01 -8.26
CA ASN A 225 -11.87 5.02 -9.04
C ASN A 225 -11.53 3.59 -8.58
N LEU A 226 -10.25 3.30 -8.32
CA LEU A 226 -9.82 1.99 -7.85
C LEU A 226 -10.34 1.73 -6.42
N PHE A 227 -10.27 2.72 -5.51
CA PHE A 227 -10.81 2.60 -4.17
C PHE A 227 -12.31 2.35 -4.16
N TYR A 228 -13.09 3.13 -4.90
CA TYR A 228 -14.54 2.98 -4.95
C TYR A 228 -14.95 1.62 -5.50
N THR A 229 -14.23 1.10 -6.49
CA THR A 229 -14.47 -0.22 -7.05
C THR A 229 -14.28 -1.34 -6.03
N ILE A 230 -13.20 -1.30 -5.23
CA ILE A 230 -12.86 -2.40 -4.31
C ILE A 230 -13.54 -2.28 -2.95
N SER A 231 -14.10 -1.10 -2.59
CA SER A 231 -14.72 -0.83 -1.28
C SER A 231 -16.07 -1.54 -1.09
N GLY A 232 -16.53 -1.60 0.16
CA GLY A 232 -17.85 -2.08 0.55
C GLY A 232 -17.86 -3.39 1.32
N GLN A 233 -19.03 -3.72 1.87
CA GLN A 233 -19.25 -4.90 2.70
C GLN A 233 -19.10 -6.20 1.90
N ASP A 234 -18.55 -7.21 2.57
CA ASP A 234 -18.35 -8.55 2.02
C ASP A 234 -18.82 -9.63 3.04
N PRO A 235 -19.70 -10.54 2.67
CA PRO A 235 -20.15 -11.63 3.55
C PRO A 235 -19.02 -12.60 3.95
N TYR A 236 -17.91 -12.63 3.20
CA TYR A 236 -16.75 -13.47 3.49
C TYR A 236 -15.76 -12.83 4.47
N ASP A 237 -15.91 -11.52 4.79
CA ASP A 237 -15.11 -10.81 5.77
C ASP A 237 -16.00 -10.13 6.80
N ALA A 238 -16.11 -10.75 7.98
CA ALA A 238 -16.93 -10.24 9.09
C ALA A 238 -16.45 -8.88 9.64
N THR A 239 -15.26 -8.42 9.27
CA THR A 239 -14.75 -7.10 9.67
C THR A 239 -15.05 -6.02 8.65
N SER A 240 -15.54 -6.39 7.44
CA SER A 240 -15.92 -5.42 6.42
C SER A 240 -17.21 -4.68 6.81
N MET A 241 -17.20 -3.37 6.56
CA MET A 241 -18.28 -2.47 6.96
C MET A 241 -19.12 -2.05 5.74
N PRO A 242 -20.43 -1.86 5.92
CA PRO A 242 -21.23 -1.23 4.88
C PRO A 242 -20.76 0.19 4.65
N THR A 243 -20.50 0.53 3.40
CA THR A 243 -20.05 1.86 2.97
C THR A 243 -20.94 2.37 1.84
N ASN A 244 -21.04 3.68 1.72
CA ASN A 244 -21.85 4.32 0.68
C ASN A 244 -20.98 5.30 -0.12
N TYR A 245 -19.84 4.80 -0.65
CA TYR A 245 -18.99 5.59 -1.52
C TYR A 245 -19.59 5.75 -2.92
N PRO A 246 -19.20 6.82 -3.67
CA PRO A 246 -19.52 6.96 -5.09
C PRO A 246 -19.08 5.73 -5.90
N LYS A 247 -19.66 5.55 -7.07
CA LYS A 247 -19.25 4.47 -7.99
C LYS A 247 -18.01 4.84 -8.81
N THR A 248 -17.80 6.14 -9.06
CA THR A 248 -16.68 6.67 -9.82
C THR A 248 -16.21 7.98 -9.20
N ALA A 249 -15.05 8.46 -9.62
CA ALA A 249 -14.48 9.73 -9.18
C ALA A 249 -15.06 10.97 -9.91
N GLU A 250 -16.14 10.78 -10.68
CA GLU A 250 -16.79 11.92 -11.35
C GLU A 250 -17.27 12.96 -10.35
N GLY A 251 -16.90 14.20 -10.57
CA GLY A 251 -17.23 15.32 -9.66
C GLY A 251 -16.40 15.37 -8.38
N LEU A 252 -15.35 14.55 -8.26
CA LEU A 252 -14.45 14.59 -7.11
C LEU A 252 -13.79 15.95 -6.96
N GLY A 253 -13.96 16.57 -5.81
CA GLY A 253 -13.39 17.86 -5.42
C GLY A 253 -13.72 18.20 -3.98
N TYR A 254 -13.14 19.28 -3.47
CA TYR A 254 -13.39 19.78 -2.12
C TYR A 254 -13.17 21.29 -2.03
N ASP A 255 -14.06 22.01 -1.38
CA ASP A 255 -13.83 23.43 -1.10
C ASP A 255 -12.86 23.58 0.07
N LEU A 256 -11.67 24.12 -0.21
CA LEU A 256 -10.64 24.37 0.79
C LEU A 256 -10.95 25.55 1.73
N ALA A 257 -11.92 26.39 1.39
CA ALA A 257 -12.27 27.54 2.21
C ALA A 257 -12.82 27.10 3.58
N GLY A 258 -12.13 27.51 4.63
CA GLY A 258 -12.50 27.17 6.01
C GLY A 258 -12.09 25.77 6.47
N LEU A 259 -11.46 24.94 5.63
CA LEU A 259 -10.90 23.63 6.03
C LEU A 259 -9.94 23.80 7.21
N ARG A 260 -10.20 23.08 8.31
CA ARG A 260 -9.32 23.08 9.49
C ARG A 260 -8.29 21.98 9.38
N ILE A 261 -7.02 22.37 9.27
CA ILE A 261 -5.87 21.45 9.13
C ILE A 261 -5.20 21.28 10.49
N GLY A 262 -5.29 20.10 11.08
CA GLY A 262 -4.60 19.75 12.31
C GLY A 262 -3.12 19.43 12.03
N VAL A 263 -2.21 20.04 12.78
CA VAL A 263 -0.78 19.79 12.71
C VAL A 263 -0.26 19.32 14.08
N PRO A 264 0.01 18.01 14.24
CA PRO A 264 0.50 17.46 15.51
C PRO A 264 2.01 17.64 15.61
N LYS A 265 2.47 18.36 16.65
CA LYS A 265 3.89 18.67 16.85
C LYS A 265 4.78 17.42 17.04
N GLU A 266 4.19 16.35 17.54
CA GLU A 266 4.91 15.10 17.85
C GLU A 266 5.47 14.42 16.59
N PHE A 267 4.78 14.50 15.47
CA PHE A 267 5.20 13.91 14.20
C PHE A 267 6.44 14.58 13.59
N TYR A 268 6.77 15.80 14.00
CA TYR A 268 7.90 16.55 13.44
C TYR A 268 9.18 16.44 14.27
N LYS A 269 9.16 15.71 15.41
CA LYS A 269 10.34 15.59 16.30
C LYS A 269 11.50 14.80 15.69
N HIS A 270 11.19 13.81 14.83
CA HIS A 270 12.16 12.86 14.28
C HIS A 270 12.21 12.88 12.76
N VAL A 271 11.83 13.98 12.16
CA VAL A 271 11.71 14.16 10.71
C VAL A 271 12.83 15.08 10.23
N ASP A 272 13.43 14.74 9.11
CA ASP A 272 14.45 15.57 8.47
C ASP A 272 13.93 16.98 8.18
N VAL A 273 14.80 17.96 8.37
CA VAL A 273 14.47 19.38 8.20
C VAL A 273 13.90 19.67 6.80
N ALA A 274 14.47 19.04 5.76
CA ALA A 274 14.01 19.20 4.38
C ALA A 274 12.59 18.68 4.18
N VAL A 275 12.27 17.49 4.73
CA VAL A 275 10.92 16.91 4.69
C VAL A 275 9.93 17.82 5.43
N GLY A 276 10.28 18.25 6.64
CA GLY A 276 9.43 19.15 7.42
C GLY A 276 9.17 20.48 6.70
N ALA A 277 10.19 21.08 6.10
CA ALA A 277 10.08 22.32 5.35
C ALA A 277 9.16 22.19 4.11
N ALA A 278 9.28 21.08 3.37
CA ALA A 278 8.43 20.79 2.22
C ALA A 278 6.95 20.70 2.62
N ILE A 279 6.63 20.04 3.73
CA ILE A 279 5.26 19.93 4.24
C ILE A 279 4.70 21.30 4.65
N TRP A 280 5.49 22.11 5.36
CA TRP A 280 5.07 23.45 5.73
C TRP A 280 4.83 24.36 4.51
N GLN A 281 5.55 24.16 3.41
CA GLN A 281 5.27 24.88 2.16
C GLN A 281 3.90 24.50 1.58
N VAL A 282 3.54 23.21 1.64
CA VAL A 282 2.19 22.76 1.22
C VAL A 282 1.11 23.36 2.13
N ILE A 283 1.29 23.30 3.44
CA ILE A 283 0.34 23.87 4.42
C ILE A 283 0.09 25.35 4.10
N ARG A 284 1.13 26.15 3.85
CA ARG A 284 1.00 27.56 3.45
C ARG A 284 0.24 27.74 2.13
N THR A 285 0.42 26.82 1.18
CA THR A 285 -0.34 26.86 -0.09
C THR A 285 -1.83 26.63 0.16
N LEU A 286 -2.18 25.72 1.07
CA LEU A 286 -3.57 25.46 1.45
C LEU A 286 -4.16 26.63 2.26
N GLU A 287 -3.38 27.26 3.17
CA GLU A 287 -3.80 28.48 3.89
C GLU A 287 -4.10 29.64 2.93
N ALA A 288 -3.30 29.82 1.89
CA ALA A 288 -3.54 30.83 0.85
C ALA A 288 -4.83 30.59 0.05
N ARG A 289 -5.42 29.39 0.15
CA ARG A 289 -6.72 29.01 -0.41
C ARG A 289 -7.86 29.01 0.61
N GLY A 290 -7.61 29.53 1.82
CA GLY A 290 -8.63 29.73 2.86
C GLY A 290 -8.69 28.64 3.92
N ALA A 291 -7.81 27.64 3.88
CA ALA A 291 -7.68 26.68 4.97
C ALA A 291 -7.13 27.34 6.24
N LYS A 292 -7.40 26.74 7.40
CA LYS A 292 -6.99 27.24 8.72
C LYS A 292 -6.14 26.19 9.43
N VAL A 293 -4.95 26.55 9.84
CA VAL A 293 -4.06 25.66 10.61
C VAL A 293 -4.48 25.64 12.08
N VAL A 294 -4.58 24.44 12.65
CA VAL A 294 -4.89 24.19 14.05
C VAL A 294 -3.75 23.35 14.64
N ASN A 295 -3.08 23.89 15.65
CA ASN A 295 -2.08 23.12 16.39
C ASN A 295 -2.79 22.09 17.28
N ILE A 296 -2.48 20.81 17.09
CA ILE A 296 -3.02 19.71 17.88
C ILE A 296 -1.87 18.91 18.53
N SER A 297 -2.21 18.04 19.45
CA SER A 297 -1.24 17.16 20.13
C SER A 297 -1.73 15.72 20.12
N LEU A 298 -0.84 14.80 19.75
CA LEU A 298 -1.05 13.35 19.72
C LEU A 298 0.08 12.65 20.50
N PRO A 299 0.13 12.81 21.84
CA PRO A 299 1.27 12.39 22.66
C PRO A 299 1.53 10.88 22.64
N SER A 300 0.50 10.06 22.36
CA SER A 300 0.68 8.61 22.24
C SER A 300 1.53 8.20 21.02
N THR A 301 1.81 9.09 20.07
CA THR A 301 2.70 8.80 18.92
C THR A 301 4.07 8.29 19.38
N GLU A 302 4.59 8.80 20.50
CA GLU A 302 5.89 8.42 21.08
C GLU A 302 6.01 6.90 21.39
N TYR A 303 4.89 6.25 21.75
CA TYR A 303 4.85 4.82 22.07
C TYR A 303 4.23 3.97 20.98
N GLY A 304 3.81 4.58 19.87
CA GLY A 304 3.13 3.92 18.76
C GLY A 304 3.92 2.76 18.18
N LEU A 305 5.23 2.99 17.96
CA LEU A 305 6.14 1.98 17.41
C LEU A 305 6.17 0.71 18.27
N SER A 306 6.40 0.85 19.56
CA SER A 306 6.46 -0.29 20.50
C SER A 306 5.14 -1.06 20.56
N ALA A 307 4.00 -0.35 20.63
CA ALA A 307 2.69 -0.97 20.67
C ALA A 307 2.38 -1.74 19.37
N TYR A 308 2.72 -1.17 18.23
CA TYR A 308 2.54 -1.80 16.93
C TYR A 308 3.32 -3.11 16.83
N TYR A 309 4.63 -3.11 17.16
CA TYR A 309 5.45 -4.31 17.04
C TYR A 309 5.02 -5.41 18.00
N ILE A 310 4.48 -5.07 19.17
CA ILE A 310 3.89 -6.04 20.09
C ILE A 310 2.62 -6.66 19.47
N ILE A 311 1.67 -5.84 19.00
CA ILE A 311 0.39 -6.33 18.46
C ILE A 311 0.63 -7.10 17.16
N SER A 312 1.36 -6.52 16.21
CA SER A 312 1.57 -7.13 14.90
C SER A 312 2.36 -8.43 14.98
N SER A 313 3.40 -8.50 15.83
CA SER A 313 4.17 -9.72 16.01
C SER A 313 3.37 -10.81 16.70
N ALA A 314 2.55 -10.47 17.72
CA ALA A 314 1.64 -11.41 18.37
C ALA A 314 0.66 -12.03 17.36
N GLU A 315 0.04 -11.20 16.52
CA GLU A 315 -0.90 -11.66 15.50
C GLU A 315 -0.18 -12.43 14.38
N ALA A 316 1.03 -12.02 13.97
CA ALA A 316 1.87 -12.74 13.02
C ALA A 316 2.20 -14.15 13.49
N SER A 317 2.66 -14.30 14.74
CA SER A 317 3.00 -15.62 15.29
C SER A 317 1.81 -16.58 15.26
N SER A 318 0.61 -16.08 15.52
CA SER A 318 -0.64 -16.84 15.43
C SER A 318 -1.04 -17.12 13.99
N ASN A 319 -1.03 -16.11 13.10
CA ASN A 319 -1.41 -16.26 11.69
C ASN A 319 -0.48 -17.19 10.91
N LEU A 320 0.84 -17.10 11.15
CA LEU A 320 1.83 -17.90 10.43
C LEU A 320 2.05 -19.30 11.04
N SER A 321 1.37 -19.64 12.13
CA SER A 321 1.42 -21.01 12.71
C SER A 321 0.87 -22.08 11.76
N ARG A 322 0.01 -21.68 10.81
CA ARG A 322 -0.58 -22.58 9.81
C ARG A 322 0.39 -23.08 8.74
N PHE A 323 1.53 -22.42 8.60
CA PHE A 323 2.60 -22.82 7.66
C PHE A 323 3.52 -23.81 8.36
N ASP A 324 3.12 -25.08 8.37
CA ASP A 324 3.73 -26.17 9.12
C ASP A 324 4.34 -27.27 8.22
N GLY A 325 4.23 -27.12 6.89
CA GLY A 325 4.71 -28.09 5.91
C GLY A 325 3.81 -29.33 5.75
N VAL A 326 2.63 -29.37 6.41
CA VAL A 326 1.74 -30.54 6.34
C VAL A 326 0.65 -30.40 5.28
N LYS A 327 -0.10 -29.29 5.31
CA LYS A 327 -1.30 -29.11 4.48
C LYS A 327 -0.99 -28.48 3.13
N TYR A 328 -0.10 -27.50 3.09
CA TYR A 328 0.28 -26.73 1.89
C TYR A 328 1.57 -25.95 2.15
N GLY A 329 2.17 -25.43 1.09
CA GLY A 329 3.39 -24.63 1.15
C GLY A 329 4.64 -25.49 1.15
N PHE A 330 5.77 -24.84 1.40
CA PHE A 330 7.07 -25.47 1.49
C PHE A 330 7.13 -26.51 2.61
N ARG A 331 7.77 -27.65 2.33
CA ARG A 331 8.16 -28.68 3.31
C ARG A 331 9.63 -28.97 3.13
N ALA A 332 10.39 -29.04 4.23
CA ALA A 332 11.77 -29.48 4.20
C ALA A 332 11.86 -30.92 3.69
N GLU A 333 12.88 -31.21 2.86
CA GLU A 333 13.04 -32.53 2.24
C GLU A 333 13.71 -33.55 3.18
N ASN A 334 14.65 -33.08 4.01
CA ASN A 334 15.49 -33.94 4.85
C ASN A 334 15.12 -33.75 6.33
N TYR A 335 14.29 -34.63 6.88
CA TYR A 335 13.94 -34.64 8.29
C TYR A 335 13.90 -36.06 8.85
N THR A 336 14.14 -36.21 10.15
CA THR A 336 14.21 -37.48 10.85
C THR A 336 12.89 -37.94 11.47
N ASP A 337 12.10 -36.98 11.92
CA ASP A 337 10.79 -37.19 12.54
C ASP A 337 9.86 -35.95 12.32
N LEU A 338 8.66 -36.00 12.89
CA LEU A 338 7.66 -34.96 12.70
C LEU A 338 8.08 -33.60 13.29
N ASN A 339 8.77 -33.62 14.45
CA ASN A 339 9.23 -32.39 15.07
C ASN A 339 10.33 -31.73 14.25
N ASP A 340 11.30 -32.54 13.81
CA ASP A 340 12.38 -32.09 12.93
C ASP A 340 11.84 -31.57 11.58
N MET A 341 10.76 -32.16 11.05
CA MET A 341 10.08 -31.67 9.87
C MET A 341 9.52 -30.26 10.10
N TYR A 342 8.82 -30.02 11.22
CA TYR A 342 8.28 -28.70 11.55
C TYR A 342 9.40 -27.66 11.72
N GLU A 343 10.42 -27.98 12.48
CA GLU A 343 11.54 -27.07 12.76
C GLU A 343 12.27 -26.70 11.47
N LYS A 344 12.63 -27.66 10.65
CA LYS A 344 13.32 -27.44 9.37
C LYS A 344 12.45 -26.70 8.37
N THR A 345 11.19 -27.09 8.22
CA THR A 345 10.27 -26.40 7.32
C THR A 345 10.18 -24.91 7.65
N ARG A 346 10.01 -24.57 8.92
CA ARG A 346 9.86 -23.17 9.33
C ARG A 346 11.18 -22.41 9.32
N SER A 347 12.29 -23.05 9.67
CA SER A 347 13.62 -22.41 9.65
C SER A 347 14.16 -22.17 8.24
N GLU A 348 13.89 -23.07 7.29
CA GLU A 348 14.32 -22.96 5.89
C GLU A 348 13.35 -22.19 5.00
N GLY A 349 12.05 -22.20 5.33
CA GLY A 349 10.97 -21.61 4.54
C GLY A 349 10.72 -20.14 4.83
N PHE A 350 10.97 -19.67 6.07
CA PHE A 350 10.81 -18.26 6.46
C PHE A 350 12.16 -17.53 6.45
N GLY A 351 12.14 -16.28 5.98
CA GLY A 351 13.24 -15.34 6.11
C GLY A 351 13.46 -14.83 7.54
N ASP A 352 14.55 -14.12 7.75
CA ASP A 352 15.01 -13.75 9.10
C ASP A 352 14.08 -12.75 9.81
N GLU A 353 13.53 -11.78 9.07
CA GLU A 353 12.60 -10.81 9.67
C GLU A 353 11.29 -11.49 10.11
N VAL A 354 10.76 -12.39 9.29
CA VAL A 354 9.54 -13.15 9.63
C VAL A 354 9.79 -14.03 10.87
N LYS A 355 10.94 -14.73 10.93
CA LYS A 355 11.33 -15.52 12.11
C LYS A 355 11.43 -14.64 13.35
N ARG A 356 12.05 -13.46 13.25
CA ARG A 356 12.17 -12.49 14.36
C ARG A 356 10.79 -12.09 14.90
N ARG A 357 9.83 -11.74 14.00
CA ARG A 357 8.48 -11.37 14.38
C ARG A 357 7.70 -12.52 15.00
N ILE A 358 7.84 -13.74 14.48
CA ILE A 358 7.23 -14.95 15.07
C ILE A 358 7.77 -15.19 16.47
N MET A 359 9.08 -15.10 16.69
CA MET A 359 9.69 -15.30 18.00
C MET A 359 9.23 -14.23 19.00
N LEU A 360 9.25 -12.95 18.61
CA LEU A 360 8.75 -11.85 19.45
C LEU A 360 7.27 -12.04 19.79
N GLY A 361 6.44 -12.41 18.80
CA GLY A 361 5.02 -12.66 18.99
C GLY A 361 4.75 -13.82 19.96
N THR A 362 5.48 -14.92 19.81
CA THR A 362 5.39 -16.09 20.70
C THR A 362 5.78 -15.69 22.14
N PHE A 363 6.83 -14.90 22.30
CA PHE A 363 7.26 -14.38 23.60
C PHE A 363 6.17 -13.52 24.28
N VAL A 364 5.63 -12.52 23.56
CA VAL A 364 4.64 -11.60 24.18
C VAL A 364 3.28 -12.26 24.43
N LEU A 365 2.98 -13.39 23.80
CA LEU A 365 1.78 -14.18 24.04
C LEU A 365 1.98 -15.26 25.11
N SER A 366 3.22 -15.51 25.57
CA SER A 366 3.50 -16.56 26.54
C SER A 366 2.98 -16.22 27.94
N SER A 367 2.77 -17.27 28.77
CA SER A 367 2.32 -17.14 30.13
C SER A 367 3.23 -16.21 30.95
N GLY A 368 2.66 -15.25 31.67
CA GLY A 368 3.39 -14.25 32.46
C GLY A 368 3.76 -12.98 31.68
N TYR A 369 3.81 -13.01 30.34
CA TYR A 369 4.11 -11.84 29.51
C TYR A 369 2.90 -11.26 28.80
N TYR A 370 1.85 -12.05 28.58
CA TYR A 370 0.61 -11.63 27.91
C TYR A 370 0.00 -10.37 28.55
N ASP A 371 -0.20 -10.35 29.86
CA ASP A 371 -0.77 -9.20 30.57
C ASP A 371 0.20 -8.00 30.59
N ALA A 372 1.50 -8.28 30.68
CA ALA A 372 2.52 -7.24 30.76
C ALA A 372 2.75 -6.51 29.45
N TYR A 373 2.59 -7.18 28.31
CA TYR A 373 2.88 -6.63 26.97
C TYR A 373 1.63 -6.55 26.10
N TYR A 374 1.06 -7.68 25.67
CA TYR A 374 -0.01 -7.71 24.68
C TYR A 374 -1.27 -6.96 25.14
N LYS A 375 -1.73 -7.25 26.35
CA LYS A 375 -2.90 -6.59 26.92
C LYS A 375 -2.70 -5.09 27.10
N LYS A 376 -1.51 -4.67 27.55
CA LYS A 376 -1.17 -3.23 27.63
C LYS A 376 -1.15 -2.57 26.25
N ALA A 377 -0.61 -3.22 25.22
CA ALA A 377 -0.61 -2.71 23.85
C ALA A 377 -2.04 -2.58 23.31
N LYS A 378 -2.95 -3.52 23.64
CA LYS A 378 -4.37 -3.41 23.26
C LYS A 378 -5.09 -2.27 23.99
N LEU A 379 -4.79 -2.03 25.26
CA LEU A 379 -5.31 -0.85 26.00
C LEU A 379 -4.75 0.46 25.42
N PHE A 380 -3.48 0.46 25.05
CA PHE A 380 -2.86 1.60 24.38
C PHE A 380 -3.51 1.91 23.02
N GLN A 381 -3.91 0.89 22.26
CA GLN A 381 -4.68 1.08 21.02
C GLN A 381 -5.97 1.89 21.25
N GLN A 382 -6.70 1.62 22.34
CA GLN A 382 -7.91 2.40 22.70
C GLN A 382 -7.56 3.86 23.01
N LYS A 383 -6.45 4.09 23.72
CA LYS A 383 -5.97 5.44 24.02
C LYS A 383 -5.62 6.23 22.76
N VAL A 384 -4.89 5.61 21.80
CA VAL A 384 -4.56 6.23 20.51
C VAL A 384 -5.82 6.63 19.77
N ARG A 385 -6.82 5.75 19.69
CA ARG A 385 -8.12 6.07 19.06
C ARG A 385 -8.77 7.29 19.70
N ALA A 386 -8.85 7.32 21.04
CA ALA A 386 -9.46 8.43 21.76
C ALA A 386 -8.72 9.77 21.53
N GLU A 387 -7.39 9.75 21.41
CA GLU A 387 -6.61 10.97 21.10
C GLU A 387 -6.92 11.49 19.67
N TYR A 388 -7.04 10.62 18.68
CA TYR A 388 -7.46 11.03 17.33
C TYR A 388 -8.90 11.53 17.32
N ASP A 389 -9.83 10.87 17.99
CA ASP A 389 -11.23 11.31 18.10
C ASP A 389 -11.34 12.71 18.72
N GLU A 390 -10.52 13.02 19.73
CA GLU A 390 -10.46 14.35 20.35
C GLU A 390 -9.83 15.38 19.40
N ALA A 391 -8.79 15.01 18.65
CA ALA A 391 -8.16 15.87 17.66
C ALA A 391 -9.15 16.25 16.53
N PHE A 392 -9.95 15.31 16.04
CA PHE A 392 -10.94 15.57 14.98
C PHE A 392 -12.14 16.42 15.41
N LYS A 393 -12.34 16.70 16.69
CA LYS A 393 -13.28 17.76 17.12
C LYS A 393 -12.75 19.16 16.79
N GLN A 394 -11.43 19.32 16.69
CA GLN A 394 -10.74 20.58 16.47
C GLN A 394 -10.37 20.81 15.00
N CYS A 395 -10.18 19.74 14.20
CA CYS A 395 -9.76 19.81 12.80
C CYS A 395 -10.56 18.84 11.92
N ASP A 396 -10.53 19.07 10.61
CA ASP A 396 -11.25 18.28 9.61
C ASP A 396 -10.35 17.24 8.92
N VAL A 397 -9.04 17.51 8.89
CA VAL A 397 -7.97 16.68 8.37
C VAL A 397 -6.70 16.95 9.17
N ILE A 398 -5.88 15.90 9.34
CA ILE A 398 -4.56 16.03 9.96
C ILE A 398 -3.50 15.87 8.87
N VAL A 399 -2.50 16.75 8.87
CA VAL A 399 -1.37 16.75 7.92
C VAL A 399 -0.09 16.41 8.67
N THR A 400 0.60 15.38 8.18
CA THR A 400 1.87 14.92 8.76
C THR A 400 2.85 14.48 7.65
N PRO A 401 4.13 14.30 7.96
CA PRO A 401 5.03 13.53 7.10
C PRO A 401 4.50 12.10 6.89
N THR A 402 4.72 11.53 5.71
CA THR A 402 4.46 10.09 5.50
C THR A 402 5.63 9.25 6.02
N ALA A 403 6.86 9.69 5.77
CA ALA A 403 8.09 9.08 6.24
C ALA A 403 9.00 10.14 6.89
N PRO A 404 9.90 9.77 7.82
CA PRO A 404 10.77 10.72 8.49
C PRO A 404 11.86 11.29 7.58
N THR A 405 12.24 10.56 6.53
CA THR A 405 13.31 10.90 5.59
C THR A 405 12.87 10.62 4.15
N ALA A 406 13.64 11.05 3.17
CA ALA A 406 13.58 10.49 1.83
C ALA A 406 14.12 9.04 1.82
N ALA A 407 13.98 8.32 0.69
CA ALA A 407 14.43 6.94 0.59
C ALA A 407 15.92 6.79 0.85
N PHE A 408 16.29 5.86 1.72
CA PHE A 408 17.67 5.51 2.07
C PHE A 408 18.28 4.49 1.10
N LYS A 409 19.59 4.22 1.22
CA LYS A 409 20.27 3.26 0.34
C LYS A 409 19.92 1.81 0.68
N ILE A 410 19.88 0.99 -0.35
CA ILE A 410 19.79 -0.48 -0.20
C ILE A 410 20.95 -0.96 0.65
N GLY A 411 20.68 -1.82 1.64
CA GLY A 411 21.66 -2.35 2.59
C GLY A 411 21.95 -1.45 3.79
N GLU A 412 21.54 -0.19 3.80
CA GLU A 412 21.91 0.78 4.85
C GLU A 412 21.39 0.39 6.25
N ASN A 413 20.17 -0.14 6.32
CA ASN A 413 19.48 -0.42 7.60
C ASN A 413 19.30 -1.91 7.88
N VAL A 414 19.77 -2.82 7.02
CA VAL A 414 19.56 -4.27 7.12
C VAL A 414 20.09 -4.87 8.44
N HIS A 415 21.18 -4.31 8.99
CA HIS A 415 21.76 -4.79 10.23
C HIS A 415 21.28 -4.04 11.49
N ASP A 416 20.40 -3.06 11.34
CA ASP A 416 19.80 -2.31 12.45
C ASP A 416 18.27 -2.34 12.38
N PRO A 417 17.62 -3.38 12.96
CA PRO A 417 16.17 -3.48 12.93
C PRO A 417 15.45 -2.30 13.56
N LEU A 418 16.01 -1.65 14.59
CA LEU A 418 15.39 -0.51 15.25
C LEU A 418 15.38 0.71 14.35
N LYS A 419 16.47 0.94 13.60
CA LYS A 419 16.55 2.02 12.61
C LYS A 419 15.58 1.76 11.44
N MET A 420 15.50 0.51 10.97
CA MET A 420 14.52 0.10 9.95
C MET A 420 13.09 0.36 10.44
N TYR A 421 12.75 -0.05 11.67
CA TYR A 421 11.41 0.15 12.24
C TYR A 421 11.05 1.62 12.44
N ALA A 422 12.05 2.49 12.68
CA ALA A 422 11.81 3.92 12.83
C ALA A 422 11.32 4.60 11.55
N SER A 423 11.48 4.00 10.36
CA SER A 423 10.92 4.51 9.10
C SER A 423 9.38 4.57 9.13
N ASP A 424 8.73 3.69 9.89
CA ASP A 424 7.28 3.62 10.03
C ASP A 424 6.68 4.58 11.07
N ILE A 425 7.51 5.37 11.78
CA ILE A 425 7.06 6.17 12.95
C ILE A 425 5.92 7.13 12.61
N CYS A 426 5.86 7.64 11.39
CA CYS A 426 4.83 8.56 10.93
C CYS A 426 3.51 7.90 10.51
N THR A 427 3.47 6.58 10.33
CA THR A 427 2.33 5.89 9.75
C THR A 427 1.59 4.97 10.73
N ILE A 428 2.31 4.39 11.68
CA ILE A 428 1.85 3.31 12.55
C ILE A 428 0.62 3.66 13.39
N THR A 429 0.57 4.85 13.98
CA THR A 429 -0.55 5.22 14.87
C THR A 429 -1.88 5.32 14.12
N VAL A 430 -1.82 5.62 12.83
CA VAL A 430 -2.99 5.63 11.93
C VAL A 430 -3.58 4.22 11.79
N ASN A 431 -2.72 3.18 11.66
CA ASN A 431 -3.15 1.79 11.61
C ASN A 431 -3.71 1.34 12.96
N ILE A 432 -3.03 1.67 14.07
CA ILE A 432 -3.49 1.37 15.43
C ILE A 432 -4.88 1.96 15.68
N ALA A 433 -5.13 3.18 15.19
CA ALA A 433 -6.43 3.83 15.30
C ALA A 433 -7.47 3.28 14.30
N GLY A 434 -7.04 2.63 13.21
CA GLY A 434 -7.92 2.12 12.14
C GLY A 434 -8.39 3.20 11.15
N LEU A 435 -7.76 4.38 11.14
CA LEU A 435 -8.13 5.56 10.36
C LEU A 435 -7.72 5.46 8.90
N PRO A 436 -8.41 6.14 7.97
CA PRO A 436 -7.95 6.32 6.60
C PRO A 436 -6.81 7.33 6.54
N ALA A 437 -5.86 7.10 5.62
CA ALA A 437 -4.84 8.08 5.30
C ALA A 437 -4.36 7.96 3.85
N LEU A 438 -4.05 9.09 3.25
CA LEU A 438 -3.63 9.24 1.87
C LEU A 438 -2.23 9.87 1.83
N SER A 439 -1.26 9.17 1.24
CA SER A 439 0.08 9.69 0.96
C SER A 439 0.12 10.39 -0.39
N LEU A 440 0.71 11.57 -0.44
CA LEU A 440 0.83 12.42 -1.63
C LEU A 440 2.27 12.87 -1.80
N PRO A 441 2.85 12.82 -3.01
CA PRO A 441 4.16 13.43 -3.28
C PRO A 441 4.04 14.96 -3.30
N ILE A 442 4.97 15.61 -2.59
CA ILE A 442 4.93 17.08 -2.41
C ILE A 442 6.15 17.80 -2.95
N GLY A 443 7.18 17.09 -3.32
CA GLY A 443 8.43 17.63 -3.83
C GLY A 443 9.53 16.59 -3.87
N MET A 444 10.75 17.06 -4.02
CA MET A 444 11.98 16.25 -4.07
C MET A 444 12.96 16.76 -3.02
N ASP A 445 13.68 15.86 -2.40
CA ASP A 445 14.87 16.12 -1.60
C ASP A 445 16.05 15.35 -2.22
N HIS A 446 17.07 16.06 -2.69
CA HIS A 446 18.22 15.47 -3.38
C HIS A 446 17.84 14.39 -4.42
N GLU A 447 16.93 14.73 -5.34
CA GLU A 447 16.44 13.84 -6.40
C GLU A 447 15.50 12.71 -5.93
N MET A 448 15.27 12.55 -4.63
CA MET A 448 14.33 11.58 -4.09
C MET A 448 12.99 12.23 -3.71
N PRO A 449 11.86 11.56 -3.98
CA PRO A 449 10.54 12.08 -3.64
C PRO A 449 10.34 12.25 -2.13
N VAL A 450 9.55 13.26 -1.77
CA VAL A 450 9.08 13.49 -0.40
C VAL A 450 7.57 13.39 -0.35
N GLY A 451 7.05 12.60 0.60
CA GLY A 451 5.63 12.37 0.80
C GLY A 451 5.06 13.07 2.03
N MET A 452 3.85 13.58 1.88
CA MET A 452 2.98 14.08 2.94
C MET A 452 1.77 13.17 3.07
N GLN A 453 1.26 12.92 4.28
CA GLN A 453 0.00 12.22 4.44
C GLN A 453 -1.12 13.13 4.96
N LEU A 454 -2.32 12.92 4.42
CA LEU A 454 -3.58 13.40 4.92
C LEU A 454 -4.25 12.30 5.72
N ILE A 455 -4.58 12.53 7.00
CA ILE A 455 -5.27 11.58 7.86
C ILE A 455 -6.66 12.13 8.14
N GLY A 456 -7.70 11.31 7.97
CA GLY A 456 -9.08 11.70 8.21
C GLY A 456 -9.79 10.88 9.29
N PRO A 457 -10.96 11.32 9.74
CA PRO A 457 -11.85 10.48 10.54
C PRO A 457 -12.22 9.18 9.83
N HIS A 458 -12.72 8.18 10.56
CA HIS A 458 -13.19 6.94 9.96
C HIS A 458 -14.19 7.21 8.82
N PHE A 459 -14.03 6.50 7.71
CA PHE A 459 -14.89 6.57 6.51
C PHE A 459 -14.94 7.96 5.83
N SER A 460 -13.86 8.74 5.93
CA SER A 460 -13.72 10.04 5.27
C SER A 460 -12.84 10.03 4.02
N GLU A 461 -12.66 8.90 3.38
CA GLU A 461 -11.79 8.73 2.21
C GLU A 461 -12.18 9.67 1.07
N GLU A 462 -13.48 9.87 0.82
CA GLU A 462 -13.96 10.80 -0.20
C GLU A 462 -13.49 12.23 0.09
N LYS A 463 -13.54 12.67 1.35
CA LYS A 463 -13.00 13.98 1.77
C LYS A 463 -11.51 14.08 1.53
N LEU A 464 -10.73 13.04 1.92
CA LEU A 464 -9.28 13.02 1.72
C LEU A 464 -8.92 13.07 0.24
N LEU A 465 -9.61 12.29 -0.59
CA LEU A 465 -9.43 12.27 -2.04
C LEU A 465 -9.83 13.62 -2.66
N GLY A 466 -10.92 14.23 -2.21
CA GLY A 466 -11.36 15.57 -2.66
C GLY A 466 -10.32 16.64 -2.36
N ILE A 467 -9.81 16.71 -1.11
CA ILE A 467 -8.73 17.64 -0.73
C ILE A 467 -7.46 17.39 -1.58
N ALA A 468 -7.11 16.13 -1.78
CA ALA A 468 -5.96 15.76 -2.60
C ALA A 468 -6.14 16.16 -4.08
N LYS A 469 -7.35 16.05 -4.61
CA LYS A 469 -7.68 16.46 -6.00
C LYS A 469 -7.50 17.95 -6.20
N GLU A 470 -7.95 18.76 -5.24
CA GLU A 470 -7.72 20.21 -5.27
C GLU A 470 -6.22 20.53 -5.22
N PHE A 471 -5.46 19.84 -4.35
CA PHE A 471 -4.01 20.03 -4.28
C PHE A 471 -3.31 19.61 -5.57
N GLU A 472 -3.71 18.48 -6.17
CA GLU A 472 -3.22 18.01 -7.48
C GLU A 472 -3.46 19.07 -8.56
N THR A 473 -4.66 19.64 -8.61
CA THR A 473 -5.05 20.68 -9.57
C THR A 473 -4.21 21.95 -9.40
N LEU A 474 -3.99 22.38 -8.15
CA LEU A 474 -3.16 23.55 -7.82
C LEU A 474 -1.68 23.39 -8.26
N ARG A 475 -1.20 22.15 -8.30
CA ARG A 475 0.18 21.80 -8.69
C ARG A 475 0.32 21.48 -10.19
N GLY A 476 -0.77 21.39 -10.94
CA GLY A 476 -0.74 20.96 -12.35
C GLY A 476 -0.35 19.48 -12.52
N GLY A 477 -0.75 18.66 -11.56
CA GLY A 477 -0.39 17.25 -11.41
C GLY A 477 0.64 17.00 -10.31
N LEU A 478 0.64 15.81 -9.72
CA LEU A 478 1.53 15.45 -8.60
C LEU A 478 2.66 14.50 -9.03
N CYS A 479 2.37 13.56 -9.91
CA CYS A 479 3.27 12.45 -10.23
C CYS A 479 3.70 12.47 -11.69
N LYS A 480 4.94 12.09 -11.92
CA LYS A 480 5.48 11.81 -13.27
C LYS A 480 6.11 10.43 -13.26
N VAL A 481 6.11 9.76 -14.42
CA VAL A 481 6.89 8.53 -14.58
C VAL A 481 8.36 8.85 -14.37
N ALA A 482 9.02 8.10 -13.52
CA ALA A 482 10.43 8.27 -13.21
C ALA A 482 11.30 8.01 -14.46
N THR A 483 12.36 8.78 -14.60
CA THR A 483 13.40 8.52 -15.58
C THR A 483 14.29 7.43 -15.01
N VAL A 484 13.97 6.17 -15.31
CA VAL A 484 14.84 5.04 -14.96
C VAL A 484 16.05 5.08 -15.86
N VAL A 485 17.24 5.28 -15.26
CA VAL A 485 18.50 5.40 -15.99
C VAL A 485 19.31 4.11 -15.83
#